data_c77e1897a95fdb77f2ba96b3726b7618
#
_entry.id   c77e1897a95fdb77f2ba96b3726b7618
#
_cell.length_a   1.000
_cell.length_b   1.000
_cell.length_c   1.000
_cell.angle_alpha   90.00
_cell.angle_beta   90.00
_cell.angle_gamma   90.00
#
_symmetry.space_group_name_H-M   'P 1'
#
loop_
_entity.id
_entity.type
_entity.pdbx_description
1 polymer ?
#
loop_
_entity_poly.entity_id
_entity_poly.type
_entity_poly.pdbx_seq_one_letter_code
_entity_poly.pdbx_strand_id
1 'polypeptide(L)'
;MLQKLKRLGSYLIIIVLLPYVITVFMNGQAVPASKTVDTMQVKAERDGKEMDVPLEDYCIGRMAKEIPVSYEKEALRAQAVLVRTTVYTQIKDNGSQTVFSDGYWTDDDMREQWGSGSYRKNYNRLKNAWDDTEGQVLMYGEQLAYVPYCRLTNGNTRDGKEVLGSEDYPYLKIKECPYDIESREQIQTKILDDMEVSVTETDTAGYVTSVQVGDETMSGEEFREKYKLASGSFVLQKYDGKLRVTTRGVGHGLGLSQYSANKMAKDGKTYDEILEYFFEGTELKEVADIVNSTE
;
A
#
# COMPACT_ATOMS: atom_id res chain seq x y z
N MET A 1 59.36 -34.98 15.68
CA MET A 1 57.97 -35.21 16.06
C MET A 1 57.09 -33.98 15.80
N LEU A 2 57.50 -32.78 16.16
CA LEU A 2 56.72 -31.53 16.04
C LEU A 2 56.37 -31.14 14.57
N GLN A 3 57.28 -31.38 13.61
CA GLN A 3 57.02 -31.07 12.19
C GLN A 3 56.00 -32.01 11.55
N LYS A 4 55.92 -33.28 11.98
CA LYS A 4 54.87 -34.19 11.49
C LYS A 4 53.49 -33.80 12.03
N LEU A 5 53.43 -33.33 13.29
CA LEU A 5 52.21 -32.87 13.93
C LEU A 5 51.67 -31.58 13.26
N LYS A 6 52.57 -30.64 12.89
CA LYS A 6 52.18 -29.40 12.16
C LYS A 6 51.64 -29.72 10.74
N ARG A 7 52.26 -30.68 10.02
CA ARG A 7 51.74 -31.12 8.73
C ARG A 7 50.40 -31.83 8.83
N LEU A 8 50.21 -32.67 9.86
CA LEU A 8 48.91 -33.33 10.11
C LEU A 8 47.81 -32.32 10.42
N GLY A 9 48.10 -31.30 11.22
CA GLY A 9 47.19 -30.21 11.53
C GLY A 9 46.83 -29.39 10.29
N SER A 10 47.78 -29.08 9.42
CA SER A 10 47.51 -28.37 8.14
C SER A 10 46.61 -29.18 7.19
N TYR A 11 46.81 -30.47 7.09
CA TYR A 11 45.93 -31.33 6.27
C TYR A 11 44.53 -31.43 6.83
N LEU A 12 44.37 -31.47 8.16
CA LEU A 12 43.06 -31.50 8.85
C LEU A 12 42.28 -30.21 8.63
N ILE A 13 42.97 -29.07 8.70
CA ILE A 13 42.41 -27.76 8.40
C ILE A 13 41.94 -27.67 6.93
N ILE A 14 42.75 -28.16 5.99
CA ILE A 14 42.40 -28.15 4.56
C ILE A 14 41.21 -29.08 4.31
N ILE A 15 41.16 -30.27 4.90
CA ILE A 15 40.06 -31.24 4.70
C ILE A 15 38.73 -30.69 5.27
N VAL A 16 38.78 -29.91 6.38
CA VAL A 16 37.57 -29.32 6.99
C VAL A 16 37.16 -28.05 6.27
N LEU A 17 38.13 -27.20 5.86
CA LEU A 17 37.83 -25.93 5.21
C LEU A 17 37.56 -26.05 3.72
N LEU A 18 38.13 -27.07 3.02
CA LEU A 18 37.95 -27.21 1.58
C LEU A 18 36.48 -27.41 1.17
N PRO A 19 35.71 -28.30 1.82
CA PRO A 19 34.26 -28.40 1.51
C PRO A 19 33.51 -27.09 1.78
N TYR A 20 33.84 -26.38 2.87
CA TYR A 20 33.24 -25.11 3.20
C TYR A 20 33.57 -24.02 2.16
N VAL A 21 34.86 -23.93 1.75
CA VAL A 21 35.31 -23.00 0.70
C VAL A 21 34.66 -23.35 -0.64
N ILE A 22 34.61 -24.65 -1.00
CA ILE A 22 33.95 -25.09 -2.25
C ILE A 22 32.45 -24.76 -2.19
N THR A 23 31.76 -24.99 -1.08
CA THR A 23 30.35 -24.66 -0.92
C THR A 23 30.11 -23.16 -1.06
N VAL A 24 30.98 -22.35 -0.45
CA VAL A 24 30.89 -20.86 -0.55
C VAL A 24 31.22 -20.38 -1.97
N PHE A 25 32.19 -21.00 -2.66
CA PHE A 25 32.57 -20.64 -4.05
C PHE A 25 31.59 -21.15 -5.10
N MET A 26 30.99 -22.32 -4.90
CA MET A 26 30.06 -22.89 -5.88
C MET A 26 28.63 -22.42 -5.70
N ASN A 27 28.20 -22.12 -4.46
CA ASN A 27 26.85 -21.64 -4.17
C ASN A 27 26.79 -20.12 -3.92
N GLY A 28 27.92 -19.41 -4.03
CA GLY A 28 28.01 -18.01 -3.58
C GLY A 28 27.99 -17.90 -2.05
N GLN A 29 28.15 -16.70 -1.54
CA GLN A 29 27.83 -16.43 -0.13
C GLN A 29 26.36 -16.82 0.07
N ALA A 30 26.06 -17.57 1.13
CA ALA A 30 24.68 -17.77 1.56
C ALA A 30 24.09 -16.37 1.78
N VAL A 31 23.33 -15.90 0.81
CA VAL A 31 22.58 -14.64 0.94
C VAL A 31 21.52 -14.95 1.99
N PRO A 32 21.41 -14.17 3.08
CA PRO A 32 20.32 -14.34 4.03
C PRO A 32 19.01 -14.40 3.25
N ALA A 33 18.08 -15.26 3.64
CA ALA A 33 16.80 -15.45 2.94
C ALA A 33 16.04 -14.12 2.68
N SER A 34 16.27 -13.10 3.51
CA SER A 34 15.75 -11.73 3.32
C SER A 34 16.21 -11.06 2.00
N LYS A 35 17.39 -11.39 1.47
CA LYS A 35 17.88 -10.79 0.21
C LYS A 35 17.35 -11.44 -1.06
N THR A 36 16.73 -12.61 -1.00
CA THR A 36 16.15 -13.26 -2.18
C THR A 36 14.81 -12.68 -2.61
N VAL A 37 14.11 -12.01 -1.70
CA VAL A 37 12.82 -11.38 -1.97
C VAL A 37 12.98 -10.09 -2.79
N ASP A 38 14.06 -9.32 -2.55
CA ASP A 38 14.29 -8.03 -3.20
C ASP A 38 14.88 -8.13 -4.62
N THR A 39 15.26 -9.32 -5.09
CA THR A 39 15.73 -9.53 -6.48
C THR A 39 14.62 -9.95 -7.44
N MET A 40 13.38 -10.06 -6.95
CA MET A 40 12.21 -10.42 -7.75
C MET A 40 11.91 -9.35 -8.78
N GLN A 41 11.62 -9.77 -10.03
CA GLN A 41 11.11 -8.92 -11.09
C GLN A 41 9.58 -9.06 -11.15
N VAL A 42 8.91 -7.97 -11.42
CA VAL A 42 7.46 -7.93 -11.68
C VAL A 42 7.21 -7.33 -13.05
N LYS A 43 6.11 -7.73 -13.69
CA LYS A 43 5.67 -7.11 -14.94
C LYS A 43 4.80 -5.91 -14.64
N ALA A 44 5.18 -4.74 -15.13
CA ALA A 44 4.39 -3.52 -15.01
C ALA A 44 3.99 -3.01 -16.39
N GLU A 45 2.73 -2.58 -16.52
CA GLU A 45 2.24 -1.94 -17.73
C GLU A 45 2.41 -0.43 -17.62
N ARG A 46 2.96 0.18 -18.68
CA ARG A 46 3.05 1.61 -18.83
C ARG A 46 2.87 2.01 -20.30
N ASP A 47 1.97 2.94 -20.58
CA ASP A 47 1.68 3.43 -21.94
C ASP A 47 1.36 2.28 -22.91
N GLY A 48 0.64 1.25 -22.44
CA GLY A 48 0.27 0.07 -23.22
C GLY A 48 1.42 -0.89 -23.50
N LYS A 49 2.53 -0.80 -22.75
CA LYS A 49 3.69 -1.69 -22.87
C LYS A 49 3.99 -2.36 -21.53
N GLU A 50 4.17 -3.66 -21.58
CA GLU A 50 4.68 -4.43 -20.46
C GLU A 50 6.21 -4.34 -20.38
N MET A 51 6.73 -4.21 -19.15
CA MET A 51 8.17 -4.21 -18.87
C MET A 51 8.46 -4.94 -17.58
N ASP A 52 9.60 -5.59 -17.51
CA ASP A 52 10.10 -6.19 -16.28
C ASP A 52 10.76 -5.09 -15.42
N VAL A 53 10.31 -4.98 -14.18
CA VAL A 53 10.77 -3.96 -13.21
C VAL A 53 11.16 -4.67 -11.91
N PRO A 54 12.28 -4.32 -11.26
CA PRO A 54 12.57 -4.82 -9.93
C PRO A 54 11.40 -4.53 -8.98
N LEU A 55 11.02 -5.52 -8.16
CA LEU A 55 9.91 -5.41 -7.21
C LEU A 55 10.04 -4.17 -6.32
N GLU A 56 11.26 -3.93 -5.81
CA GLU A 56 11.57 -2.77 -4.99
C GLU A 56 11.28 -1.47 -5.73
N ASP A 57 11.78 -1.31 -6.96
CA ASP A 57 11.59 -0.09 -7.76
C ASP A 57 10.12 0.15 -8.08
N TYR A 58 9.38 -0.91 -8.38
CA TYR A 58 7.93 -0.85 -8.58
C TYR A 58 7.20 -0.38 -7.32
N CYS A 59 7.50 -0.99 -6.16
CA CYS A 59 6.85 -0.65 -4.89
C CYS A 59 7.21 0.76 -4.39
N ILE A 60 8.48 1.17 -4.48
CA ILE A 60 8.90 2.53 -4.15
C ILE A 60 8.23 3.54 -5.09
N GLY A 61 8.15 3.22 -6.39
CA GLY A 61 7.46 4.04 -7.38
C GLY A 61 5.96 4.17 -7.10
N ARG A 62 5.30 3.11 -6.62
CA ARG A 62 3.91 3.16 -6.12
C ARG A 62 3.79 4.07 -4.91
N MET A 63 4.64 3.87 -3.89
CA MET A 63 4.65 4.75 -2.72
C MET A 63 4.84 6.22 -3.12
N ALA A 64 5.75 6.50 -4.05
CA ALA A 64 6.03 7.85 -4.52
C ALA A 64 4.80 8.53 -5.14
N LYS A 65 3.98 7.76 -5.86
CA LYS A 65 2.74 8.23 -6.50
C LYS A 65 1.58 8.39 -5.52
N GLU A 66 1.49 7.53 -4.52
CA GLU A 66 0.29 7.33 -3.70
C GLU A 66 0.31 8.07 -2.37
N ILE A 67 1.49 8.30 -1.76
CA ILE A 67 1.60 8.99 -0.46
C ILE A 67 2.49 10.22 -0.55
N PRO A 68 2.13 11.35 0.09
CA PRO A 68 3.03 12.49 0.16
C PRO A 68 4.35 12.13 0.85
N VAL A 69 5.47 12.25 0.13
CA VAL A 69 6.79 11.92 0.65
C VAL A 69 7.22 12.75 1.88
N SER A 70 6.53 13.88 2.13
CA SER A 70 6.74 14.74 3.30
C SER A 70 6.14 14.19 4.59
N TYR A 71 5.35 13.09 4.52
CA TYR A 71 4.73 12.48 5.70
C TYR A 71 5.78 11.89 6.65
N GLU A 72 5.41 11.73 7.92
CA GLU A 72 6.30 11.20 8.97
C GLU A 72 6.79 9.78 8.63
N LYS A 73 7.95 9.43 9.17
CA LYS A 73 8.63 8.16 8.85
C LYS A 73 7.73 6.94 9.12
N GLU A 74 7.01 6.95 10.23
CA GLU A 74 6.14 5.83 10.61
C GLU A 74 4.93 5.69 9.67
N ALA A 75 4.39 6.78 9.16
CA ALA A 75 3.35 6.73 8.13
C ALA A 75 3.87 6.17 6.80
N LEU A 76 5.11 6.52 6.41
CA LEU A 76 5.75 5.96 5.21
C LEU A 76 6.05 4.47 5.37
N ARG A 77 6.45 4.02 6.58
CA ARG A 77 6.64 2.60 6.90
C ARG A 77 5.34 1.81 6.83
N ALA A 78 4.26 2.34 7.42
CA ALA A 78 2.94 1.73 7.30
C ALA A 78 2.55 1.58 5.82
N GLN A 79 2.73 2.62 5.00
CA GLN A 79 2.45 2.57 3.57
C GLN A 79 3.30 1.51 2.84
N ALA A 80 4.58 1.35 3.21
CA ALA A 80 5.46 0.35 2.61
C ALA A 80 4.94 -1.07 2.85
N VAL A 81 4.50 -1.37 4.09
CA VAL A 81 3.86 -2.65 4.43
C VAL A 81 2.59 -2.87 3.61
N LEU A 82 1.72 -1.85 3.49
CA LEU A 82 0.47 -1.98 2.73
C LEU A 82 0.72 -2.22 1.24
N VAL A 83 1.66 -1.49 0.64
CA VAL A 83 2.03 -1.67 -0.78
C VAL A 83 2.60 -3.08 -0.99
N ARG A 84 3.51 -3.51 -0.12
CA ARG A 84 4.09 -4.87 -0.19
C ARG A 84 3.00 -5.94 -0.04
N THR A 85 2.12 -5.83 0.94
CA THR A 85 1.02 -6.77 1.15
C THR A 85 0.13 -6.86 -0.09
N THR A 86 -0.26 -5.73 -0.67
CA THR A 86 -1.09 -5.68 -1.89
C THR A 86 -0.40 -6.35 -3.07
N VAL A 87 0.88 -6.05 -3.30
CA VAL A 87 1.63 -6.63 -4.42
C VAL A 87 1.76 -8.15 -4.27
N TYR A 88 2.10 -8.63 -3.06
CA TYR A 88 2.18 -10.08 -2.82
C TYR A 88 0.82 -10.78 -2.90
N THR A 89 -0.28 -10.13 -2.51
CA THR A 89 -1.63 -10.65 -2.72
C THR A 89 -1.91 -10.84 -4.21
N GLN A 90 -1.64 -9.83 -5.03
CA GLN A 90 -1.86 -9.92 -6.49
C GLN A 90 -1.00 -11.00 -7.14
N ILE A 91 0.27 -11.15 -6.72
CA ILE A 91 1.16 -12.22 -7.20
C ILE A 91 0.61 -13.61 -6.80
N LYS A 92 0.15 -13.76 -5.55
CA LYS A 92 -0.43 -15.02 -5.06
C LYS A 92 -1.68 -15.40 -5.85
N ASP A 93 -2.56 -14.44 -6.11
CA ASP A 93 -3.86 -14.69 -6.74
C ASP A 93 -3.74 -14.95 -8.25
N ASN A 94 -2.82 -14.28 -8.93
CA ASN A 94 -2.70 -14.30 -10.40
C ASN A 94 -1.42 -15.02 -10.91
N GLY A 95 -0.55 -15.47 -10.00
CA GLY A 95 0.72 -16.13 -10.32
C GLY A 95 1.84 -15.17 -10.75
N SER A 96 2.99 -15.74 -11.08
CA SER A 96 4.21 -15.01 -11.45
C SER A 96 4.12 -14.19 -12.76
N GLN A 97 3.04 -14.36 -13.52
CA GLN A 97 2.78 -13.61 -14.75
C GLN A 97 1.87 -12.39 -14.53
N THR A 98 1.60 -12.02 -13.28
CA THR A 98 0.80 -10.84 -12.93
C THR A 98 1.38 -9.59 -13.58
N VAL A 99 0.55 -8.88 -14.35
CA VAL A 99 0.89 -7.57 -14.94
C VAL A 99 0.22 -6.49 -14.09
N PHE A 100 1.04 -5.63 -13.49
CA PHE A 100 0.58 -4.54 -12.65
C PHE A 100 0.25 -3.32 -13.51
N SER A 101 -1.02 -2.93 -13.57
CA SER A 101 -1.53 -1.75 -14.31
C SER A 101 -1.82 -0.54 -13.43
N ASP A 102 -1.72 -0.65 -12.10
CA ASP A 102 -2.08 0.42 -11.14
C ASP A 102 -1.23 1.68 -11.28
N GLY A 103 -0.14 1.57 -12.03
CA GLY A 103 0.79 2.66 -12.30
C GLY A 103 1.70 2.97 -11.11
N TYR A 104 2.93 3.31 -11.44
CA TYR A 104 3.98 3.71 -10.50
C TYR A 104 4.77 4.87 -11.12
N TRP A 105 5.51 5.61 -10.31
CA TRP A 105 6.47 6.59 -10.81
C TRP A 105 7.83 5.94 -11.01
N THR A 106 8.40 6.14 -12.20
CA THR A 106 9.80 5.83 -12.46
C THR A 106 10.72 6.88 -11.81
N ASP A 107 12.01 6.62 -11.83
CA ASP A 107 13.01 7.60 -11.41
C ASP A 107 12.86 8.95 -12.14
N ASP A 108 12.55 8.91 -13.44
CA ASP A 108 12.36 10.13 -14.23
C ASP A 108 11.08 10.86 -13.82
N ASP A 109 9.98 10.15 -13.59
CA ASP A 109 8.75 10.75 -13.06
C ASP A 109 8.98 11.39 -11.69
N MET A 110 9.69 10.70 -10.79
CA MET A 110 10.02 11.23 -9.47
C MET A 110 10.91 12.48 -9.55
N ARG A 111 11.86 12.52 -10.50
CA ARG A 111 12.68 13.71 -10.77
C ARG A 111 11.87 14.87 -11.32
N GLU A 112 10.92 14.59 -12.21
CA GLU A 112 10.03 15.60 -12.77
C GLU A 112 9.10 16.17 -11.67
N GLN A 113 8.48 15.32 -10.87
CA GLN A 113 7.51 15.71 -9.83
C GLN A 113 8.16 16.44 -8.65
N TRP A 114 9.34 16.01 -8.21
CA TRP A 114 10.00 16.57 -7.04
C TRP A 114 11.09 17.58 -7.34
N GLY A 115 11.51 17.68 -8.61
CA GLY A 115 12.66 18.43 -9.05
C GLY A 115 13.99 17.72 -8.69
N SER A 116 14.98 17.86 -9.56
CA SER A 116 16.28 17.17 -9.42
C SER A 116 16.99 17.45 -8.08
N GLY A 117 16.80 18.63 -7.50
CA GLY A 117 17.38 19.01 -6.21
C GLY A 117 16.78 18.28 -5.01
N SER A 118 15.50 17.89 -5.07
CA SER A 118 14.79 17.21 -3.99
C SER A 118 14.71 15.69 -4.18
N TYR A 119 14.92 15.21 -5.42
CA TYR A 119 14.75 13.80 -5.78
C TYR A 119 15.49 12.86 -4.82
N ARG A 120 16.80 13.02 -4.67
CA ARG A 120 17.61 12.11 -3.84
C ARG A 120 17.16 12.05 -2.39
N LYS A 121 16.80 13.20 -1.81
CA LYS A 121 16.30 13.28 -0.44
C LYS A 121 14.97 12.53 -0.31
N ASN A 122 14.05 12.76 -1.23
CA ASN A 122 12.71 12.20 -1.22
C ASN A 122 12.73 10.70 -1.51
N TYR A 123 13.50 10.27 -2.51
CA TYR A 123 13.71 8.86 -2.80
C TYR A 123 14.26 8.10 -1.58
N ASN A 124 15.31 8.63 -0.94
CA ASN A 124 15.89 8.00 0.25
C ASN A 124 14.89 7.89 1.41
N ARG A 125 13.93 8.80 1.54
CA ARG A 125 12.88 8.69 2.56
C ARG A 125 11.99 7.46 2.32
N LEU A 126 11.57 7.24 1.09
CA LEU A 126 10.74 6.09 0.72
C LEU A 126 11.54 4.79 0.77
N LYS A 127 12.76 4.79 0.22
CA LYS A 127 13.67 3.64 0.29
C LYS A 127 13.95 3.22 1.74
N ASN A 128 14.24 4.17 2.63
CA ASN A 128 14.46 3.84 4.05
C ASN A 128 13.19 3.28 4.71
N ALA A 129 12.00 3.76 4.36
CA ALA A 129 10.76 3.20 4.88
C ALA A 129 10.52 1.78 4.37
N TRP A 130 10.86 1.51 3.11
CA TRP A 130 10.82 0.19 2.50
C TRP A 130 11.81 -0.78 3.18
N ASP A 131 13.07 -0.37 3.34
CA ASP A 131 14.13 -1.16 3.96
C ASP A 131 13.86 -1.43 5.46
N ASP A 132 13.37 -0.41 6.19
CA ASP A 132 13.06 -0.54 7.62
C ASP A 132 11.89 -1.51 7.92
N THR A 133 11.12 -1.87 6.90
CA THR A 133 10.02 -2.83 6.96
C THR A 133 10.25 -4.02 6.01
N GLU A 134 11.53 -4.34 5.73
CA GLU A 134 11.91 -5.41 4.81
C GLU A 134 11.16 -6.71 5.10
N GLY A 135 10.59 -7.31 4.06
CA GLY A 135 9.86 -8.57 4.14
C GLY A 135 8.49 -8.52 4.82
N GLN A 136 8.14 -7.45 5.53
CA GLN A 136 6.93 -7.41 6.34
C GLN A 136 5.66 -7.21 5.51
N VAL A 137 4.66 -8.04 5.77
CA VAL A 137 3.31 -7.99 5.22
C VAL A 137 2.27 -8.15 6.32
N LEU A 138 1.04 -7.71 6.06
CA LEU A 138 -0.09 -7.93 6.96
C LEU A 138 -0.82 -9.23 6.59
N MET A 139 -1.08 -10.05 7.61
CA MET A 139 -1.84 -11.29 7.51
C MET A 139 -3.11 -11.21 8.36
N TYR A 140 -4.18 -11.85 7.88
CA TYR A 140 -5.34 -12.18 8.70
C TYR A 140 -5.52 -13.70 8.67
N GLY A 141 -5.28 -14.34 9.82
CA GLY A 141 -5.13 -15.79 9.89
C GLY A 141 -3.95 -16.27 9.02
N GLU A 142 -4.21 -17.19 8.10
CA GLU A 142 -3.19 -17.74 7.20
C GLU A 142 -3.13 -17.06 5.82
N GLN A 143 -3.85 -15.95 5.63
CA GLN A 143 -3.94 -15.27 4.35
C GLN A 143 -3.38 -13.86 4.43
N LEU A 144 -2.82 -13.37 3.32
CA LEU A 144 -2.49 -11.97 3.15
C LEU A 144 -3.75 -11.14 3.30
N ALA A 145 -3.69 -10.11 4.14
CA ALA A 145 -4.84 -9.25 4.39
C ALA A 145 -5.12 -8.35 3.18
N TYR A 146 -6.39 -8.11 2.87
CA TYR A 146 -6.78 -7.02 1.97
C TYR A 146 -6.64 -5.69 2.70
N VAL A 147 -5.75 -4.82 2.24
CA VAL A 147 -5.28 -3.64 2.95
C VAL A 147 -5.49 -2.35 2.17
N PRO A 148 -6.74 -1.93 1.94
CA PRO A 148 -7.04 -0.70 1.23
C PRO A 148 -6.62 0.53 2.04
N TYR A 149 -6.35 1.64 1.33
CA TYR A 149 -6.04 2.92 1.93
C TYR A 149 -6.57 4.06 1.08
N CYS A 150 -6.86 5.17 1.70
CA CYS A 150 -7.26 6.39 1.03
C CYS A 150 -6.49 7.58 1.60
N ARG A 151 -6.48 8.68 0.87
CA ARG A 151 -5.78 9.89 1.29
C ARG A 151 -6.40 10.49 2.56
N LEU A 152 -7.73 10.54 2.62
CA LEU A 152 -8.48 11.25 3.65
C LEU A 152 -9.90 10.70 3.74
N THR A 153 -10.37 10.34 4.93
CA THR A 153 -11.77 9.94 5.15
C THR A 153 -12.69 11.16 5.37
N ASN A 154 -14.00 10.94 5.45
CA ASN A 154 -14.95 11.97 5.85
C ASN A 154 -14.95 12.25 7.37
N GLY A 155 -14.06 11.61 8.13
CA GLY A 155 -13.98 11.58 9.59
C GLY A 155 -14.10 10.16 10.15
N ASN A 156 -14.50 9.18 9.30
CA ASN A 156 -14.58 7.77 9.66
C ASN A 156 -14.18 6.89 8.47
N THR A 157 -13.54 5.76 8.74
CA THR A 157 -13.40 4.70 7.74
C THR A 157 -14.72 3.99 7.53
N ARG A 158 -14.85 3.25 6.43
CA ARG A 158 -16.03 2.46 6.11
C ARG A 158 -15.91 1.03 6.66
N ASP A 159 -17.03 0.38 6.84
CA ASP A 159 -17.10 -1.04 7.20
C ASP A 159 -16.84 -1.92 5.96
N GLY A 160 -15.93 -2.90 6.10
CA GLY A 160 -15.56 -3.80 5.01
C GLY A 160 -16.72 -4.66 4.51
N LYS A 161 -17.57 -5.14 5.43
CA LYS A 161 -18.75 -5.95 5.07
C LYS A 161 -19.76 -5.14 4.25
N GLU A 162 -20.03 -3.89 4.65
CA GLU A 162 -20.96 -3.01 3.91
C GLU A 162 -20.42 -2.67 2.50
N VAL A 163 -19.10 -2.45 2.37
CA VAL A 163 -18.49 -2.05 1.10
C VAL A 163 -18.27 -3.23 0.16
N LEU A 164 -17.79 -4.37 0.69
CA LEU A 164 -17.35 -5.51 -0.11
C LEU A 164 -18.40 -6.62 -0.20
N GLY A 165 -19.49 -6.53 0.59
CA GLY A 165 -20.55 -7.52 0.62
C GLY A 165 -20.12 -8.90 1.16
N SER A 166 -19.01 -8.96 1.92
CA SER A 166 -18.42 -10.19 2.44
C SER A 166 -18.04 -10.07 3.91
N GLU A 167 -18.17 -11.18 4.65
CA GLU A 167 -17.69 -11.33 6.03
C GLU A 167 -16.20 -11.67 6.11
N ASP A 168 -15.49 -11.79 4.98
CA ASP A 168 -14.09 -12.23 4.93
C ASP A 168 -13.12 -11.15 5.45
N TYR A 169 -13.59 -9.92 5.65
CA TYR A 169 -12.79 -8.77 6.03
C TYR A 169 -13.21 -8.17 7.38
N PRO A 170 -13.31 -8.96 8.48
CA PRO A 170 -13.85 -8.47 9.76
C PRO A 170 -12.94 -7.47 10.47
N TYR A 171 -11.71 -7.33 10.01
CA TYR A 171 -10.72 -6.34 10.46
C TYR A 171 -10.88 -4.96 9.80
N LEU A 172 -11.64 -4.84 8.71
CA LEU A 172 -12.00 -3.58 8.08
C LEU A 172 -13.24 -3.00 8.77
N LYS A 173 -13.03 -2.39 9.93
CA LYS A 173 -14.07 -1.79 10.76
C LYS A 173 -14.16 -0.28 10.56
N ILE A 174 -15.28 0.30 10.97
CA ILE A 174 -15.36 1.76 11.11
C ILE A 174 -14.41 2.21 12.21
N LYS A 175 -13.45 3.08 11.84
CA LYS A 175 -12.50 3.71 12.75
C LYS A 175 -12.66 5.24 12.67
N GLU A 176 -12.65 5.90 13.81
CA GLU A 176 -12.71 7.36 13.87
C GLU A 176 -11.41 7.99 13.36
N CYS A 177 -11.53 8.98 12.50
CA CYS A 177 -10.41 9.72 11.93
C CYS A 177 -10.58 11.24 12.20
N PRO A 178 -10.54 11.67 13.47
CA PRO A 178 -10.81 13.07 13.81
C PRO A 178 -9.82 14.04 13.17
N TYR A 179 -8.56 13.64 12.96
CA TYR A 179 -7.56 14.44 12.27
C TYR A 179 -7.95 14.77 10.82
N ASP A 180 -8.67 13.87 10.15
CA ASP A 180 -9.10 14.07 8.78
C ASP A 180 -10.03 15.29 8.64
N ILE A 181 -10.85 15.55 9.66
CA ILE A 181 -11.79 16.68 9.68
C ILE A 181 -11.05 18.02 9.68
N GLU A 182 -9.83 18.07 10.24
CA GLU A 182 -9.01 19.28 10.30
C GLU A 182 -8.25 19.59 9.00
N SER A 183 -8.27 18.65 8.04
CA SER A 183 -7.57 18.84 6.78
C SER A 183 -8.19 19.93 5.94
N ARG A 184 -7.35 20.74 5.29
CA ARG A 184 -7.82 21.75 4.31
C ARG A 184 -8.46 21.11 3.06
N GLU A 185 -8.18 19.85 2.79
CA GLU A 185 -8.74 19.09 1.69
C GLU A 185 -10.07 18.40 2.04
N GLN A 186 -10.53 18.54 3.30
CA GLN A 186 -11.69 17.82 3.83
C GLN A 186 -12.98 18.13 3.07
N ILE A 187 -13.18 19.38 2.68
CA ILE A 187 -14.39 19.81 1.96
C ILE A 187 -13.98 20.34 0.60
N GLN A 188 -14.54 19.72 -0.43
CA GLN A 188 -14.35 20.15 -1.82
C GLN A 188 -15.71 20.29 -2.49
N THR A 189 -15.81 21.25 -3.42
CA THR A 189 -17.05 21.51 -4.14
C THR A 189 -16.78 21.43 -5.65
N LYS A 190 -17.67 20.74 -6.36
CA LYS A 190 -17.69 20.69 -7.82
C LYS A 190 -19.05 21.12 -8.32
N ILE A 191 -19.07 21.91 -9.39
CA ILE A 191 -20.28 22.30 -10.08
C ILE A 191 -20.40 21.47 -11.34
N LEU A 192 -21.53 20.81 -11.49
CA LEU A 192 -21.90 20.05 -12.67
C LEU A 192 -23.08 20.72 -13.39
N ASP A 193 -23.31 20.33 -14.62
CA ASP A 193 -24.52 20.75 -15.33
C ASP A 193 -25.76 20.19 -14.62
N ASP A 194 -26.88 20.87 -14.77
CA ASP A 194 -28.13 20.44 -14.15
C ASP A 194 -28.53 19.06 -14.66
N MET A 195 -28.90 18.20 -13.75
CA MET A 195 -29.38 16.86 -14.03
C MET A 195 -30.39 16.41 -12.97
N GLU A 196 -31.27 15.51 -13.32
CA GLU A 196 -32.13 14.84 -12.37
C GLU A 196 -31.32 13.76 -11.62
N VAL A 197 -31.02 14.03 -10.37
CA VAL A 197 -30.17 13.16 -9.55
C VAL A 197 -30.52 13.25 -8.08
N SER A 198 -30.51 12.11 -7.38
CA SER A 198 -30.72 12.03 -5.94
C SER A 198 -29.86 10.90 -5.33
N VAL A 199 -29.35 11.12 -4.13
CA VAL A 199 -28.76 10.05 -3.31
C VAL A 199 -29.91 9.22 -2.74
N THR A 200 -29.88 7.91 -2.97
CA THR A 200 -30.93 6.99 -2.49
C THR A 200 -30.49 6.21 -1.26
N GLU A 201 -29.19 5.88 -1.15
CA GLU A 201 -28.66 5.11 -0.02
C GLU A 201 -27.26 5.59 0.37
N THR A 202 -26.96 5.45 1.67
CA THR A 202 -25.63 5.67 2.26
C THR A 202 -25.30 4.52 3.21
N ASP A 203 -24.00 4.22 3.36
CA ASP A 203 -23.54 3.27 4.38
C ASP A 203 -23.53 3.90 5.78
N THR A 204 -23.20 3.09 6.79
CA THR A 204 -23.15 3.52 8.20
C THR A 204 -22.12 4.62 8.45
N ALA A 205 -21.06 4.69 7.65
CA ALA A 205 -20.02 5.73 7.74
C ALA A 205 -20.38 7.01 6.97
N GLY A 206 -21.54 7.06 6.30
CA GLY A 206 -22.04 8.25 5.57
C GLY A 206 -21.43 8.44 4.19
N TYR A 207 -20.96 7.36 3.57
CA TYR A 207 -20.61 7.35 2.16
C TYR A 207 -21.80 6.92 1.32
N VAL A 208 -21.94 7.52 0.15
CA VAL A 208 -23.03 7.22 -0.78
C VAL A 208 -22.82 5.85 -1.39
N THR A 209 -23.80 4.97 -1.27
CA THR A 209 -23.79 3.63 -1.84
C THR A 209 -24.64 3.53 -3.08
N SER A 210 -25.69 4.34 -3.20
CA SER A 210 -26.59 4.33 -4.35
C SER A 210 -27.06 5.75 -4.75
N VAL A 211 -27.08 6.00 -6.05
CA VAL A 211 -27.49 7.27 -6.67
C VAL A 211 -28.44 6.98 -7.81
N GLN A 212 -29.60 7.64 -7.81
CA GLN A 212 -30.51 7.67 -8.95
C GLN A 212 -30.15 8.84 -9.88
N VAL A 213 -29.93 8.59 -11.16
CA VAL A 213 -29.62 9.60 -12.19
C VAL A 213 -30.64 9.45 -13.34
N GLY A 214 -31.66 10.30 -13.39
CA GLY A 214 -32.82 10.10 -14.25
C GLY A 214 -33.48 8.74 -13.94
N ASP A 215 -33.60 7.86 -14.94
CA ASP A 215 -34.17 6.52 -14.80
C ASP A 215 -33.13 5.44 -14.44
N GLU A 216 -31.84 5.79 -14.34
CA GLU A 216 -30.76 4.85 -14.06
C GLU A 216 -30.31 4.91 -12.59
N THR A 217 -30.00 3.76 -12.02
CA THR A 217 -29.35 3.65 -10.70
C THR A 217 -27.91 3.25 -10.89
N MET A 218 -27.00 3.89 -10.16
CA MET A 218 -25.57 3.53 -10.14
C MET A 218 -25.03 3.56 -8.70
N SER A 219 -23.92 2.92 -8.45
CA SER A 219 -23.25 3.02 -7.15
C SER A 219 -22.67 4.42 -6.92
N GLY A 220 -22.51 4.79 -5.64
CA GLY A 220 -21.86 6.05 -5.27
C GLY A 220 -20.43 6.16 -5.80
N GLU A 221 -19.72 5.02 -5.88
CA GLU A 221 -18.34 4.97 -6.39
C GLU A 221 -18.30 5.17 -7.91
N GLU A 222 -19.21 4.54 -8.68
CA GLU A 222 -19.34 4.80 -10.12
C GLU A 222 -19.67 6.27 -10.39
N PHE A 223 -20.57 6.86 -9.56
CA PHE A 223 -20.88 8.29 -9.67
C PHE A 223 -19.65 9.15 -9.37
N ARG A 224 -18.89 8.81 -8.30
CA ARG A 224 -17.64 9.48 -7.95
C ARG A 224 -16.64 9.47 -9.11
N GLU A 225 -16.41 8.31 -9.72
CA GLU A 225 -15.47 8.15 -10.84
C GLU A 225 -15.94 8.88 -12.11
N LYS A 226 -17.20 8.68 -12.49
CA LYS A 226 -17.80 9.31 -13.68
C LYS A 226 -17.69 10.83 -13.66
N TYR A 227 -17.96 11.42 -12.49
CA TYR A 227 -17.91 12.87 -12.33
C TYR A 227 -16.61 13.36 -11.70
N LYS A 228 -15.59 12.51 -11.52
CA LYS A 228 -14.27 12.83 -10.93
C LYS A 228 -14.41 13.62 -9.62
N LEU A 229 -15.23 13.11 -8.71
CA LEU A 229 -15.41 13.69 -7.39
C LEU A 229 -14.26 13.27 -6.48
N ALA A 230 -13.92 14.11 -5.50
CA ALA A 230 -12.84 13.85 -4.57
C ALA A 230 -13.12 12.66 -3.64
N SER A 231 -14.37 12.45 -3.23
CA SER A 231 -14.77 11.42 -2.28
C SER A 231 -16.11 10.79 -2.63
N GLY A 232 -16.31 9.54 -2.19
CA GLY A 232 -17.62 8.85 -2.18
C GLY A 232 -18.58 9.38 -1.10
N SER A 233 -18.11 10.19 -0.14
CA SER A 233 -18.98 10.90 0.81
C SER A 233 -19.31 12.27 0.25
N PHE A 234 -20.52 12.45 -0.28
CA PHE A 234 -20.95 13.68 -0.91
C PHE A 234 -22.42 14.00 -0.70
N VAL A 235 -22.75 15.26 -0.86
CA VAL A 235 -24.13 15.78 -0.88
C VAL A 235 -24.39 16.56 -2.17
N LEU A 236 -25.64 16.50 -2.64
CA LEU A 236 -26.10 17.12 -3.86
C LEU A 236 -27.01 18.29 -3.54
N GLN A 237 -26.82 19.42 -4.21
CA GLN A 237 -27.64 20.61 -4.05
C GLN A 237 -27.89 21.29 -5.40
N LYS A 238 -29.16 21.52 -5.74
CA LYS A 238 -29.51 22.39 -6.87
C LYS A 238 -29.15 23.83 -6.53
N TYR A 239 -28.43 24.48 -7.40
CA TYR A 239 -27.97 25.85 -7.23
C TYR A 239 -27.83 26.56 -8.58
N ASP A 240 -28.60 27.59 -8.76
CA ASP A 240 -28.57 28.48 -9.95
C ASP A 240 -28.61 27.73 -11.29
N GLY A 241 -29.57 26.79 -11.44
CA GLY A 241 -29.71 25.98 -12.65
C GLY A 241 -28.56 24.98 -12.90
N LYS A 242 -27.79 24.68 -11.88
CA LYS A 242 -26.70 23.71 -11.89
C LYS A 242 -26.79 22.77 -10.70
N LEU A 243 -25.98 21.71 -10.71
CA LEU A 243 -25.83 20.80 -9.60
C LEU A 243 -24.51 21.09 -8.88
N ARG A 244 -24.62 21.48 -7.60
CA ARG A 244 -23.47 21.59 -6.70
C ARG A 244 -23.28 20.25 -5.99
N VAL A 245 -22.08 19.67 -6.12
CA VAL A 245 -21.66 18.49 -5.38
C VAL A 245 -20.61 18.90 -4.36
N THR A 246 -20.89 18.69 -3.08
CA THR A 246 -19.94 18.93 -2.00
C THR A 246 -19.50 17.61 -1.43
N THR A 247 -18.20 17.31 -1.52
CA THR A 247 -17.56 16.08 -1.01
C THR A 247 -16.91 16.32 0.34
N ARG A 248 -16.83 15.27 1.15
CA ARG A 248 -16.06 15.21 2.40
C ARG A 248 -15.03 14.09 2.31
N GLY A 249 -13.76 14.42 2.59
CA GLY A 249 -12.63 13.49 2.42
C GLY A 249 -12.11 13.42 0.99
N VAL A 250 -11.12 12.54 0.77
CA VAL A 250 -10.49 12.26 -0.54
C VAL A 250 -10.26 10.76 -0.67
N GLY A 251 -10.97 10.13 -1.60
CA GLY A 251 -10.91 8.69 -1.85
C GLY A 251 -12.18 7.94 -1.42
N HIS A 252 -12.05 6.62 -1.37
CA HIS A 252 -13.16 5.70 -1.11
C HIS A 252 -13.50 5.49 0.38
N GLY A 253 -12.62 5.91 1.30
CA GLY A 253 -12.85 5.85 2.75
C GLY A 253 -12.65 4.48 3.42
N LEU A 254 -12.26 3.43 2.70
CA LEU A 254 -12.04 2.10 3.26
C LEU A 254 -10.59 1.90 3.70
N GLY A 255 -10.38 1.26 4.86
CA GLY A 255 -9.06 0.92 5.39
C GLY A 255 -8.30 2.13 5.95
N LEU A 256 -7.00 2.25 5.69
CA LEU A 256 -6.15 3.27 6.31
C LEU A 256 -6.35 4.66 5.69
N SER A 257 -6.59 5.68 6.55
CA SER A 257 -6.43 7.09 6.16
C SER A 257 -4.96 7.48 6.23
N GLN A 258 -4.36 7.83 5.09
CA GLN A 258 -2.97 8.28 5.04
C GLN A 258 -2.74 9.56 5.86
N TYR A 259 -3.71 10.49 5.86
CA TYR A 259 -3.60 11.73 6.63
C TYR A 259 -3.66 11.48 8.13
N SER A 260 -4.62 10.67 8.61
CA SER A 260 -4.69 10.26 10.02
C SER A 260 -3.45 9.47 10.43
N ALA A 261 -2.98 8.53 9.61
CA ALA A 261 -1.74 7.79 9.86
C ALA A 261 -0.53 8.74 10.05
N ASN A 262 -0.42 9.77 9.20
CA ASN A 262 0.62 10.80 9.34
C ASN A 262 0.50 11.61 10.63
N LYS A 263 -0.71 11.93 11.08
CA LYS A 263 -0.94 12.63 12.34
C LYS A 263 -0.63 11.75 13.54
N MET A 264 -1.06 10.49 13.52
CA MET A 264 -0.72 9.50 14.54
C MET A 264 0.79 9.32 14.67
N ALA A 265 1.51 9.22 13.55
CA ALA A 265 2.97 9.15 13.52
C ALA A 265 3.61 10.41 14.14
N LYS A 266 3.07 11.60 13.85
CA LYS A 266 3.52 12.86 14.44
C LYS A 266 3.29 12.91 15.96
N ASP A 267 2.25 12.27 16.45
CA ASP A 267 1.92 12.14 17.87
C ASP A 267 2.71 10.98 18.55
N GLY A 268 3.66 10.37 17.83
CA GLY A 268 4.60 9.38 18.35
C GLY A 268 4.15 7.92 18.19
N LYS A 269 3.09 7.64 17.43
CA LYS A 269 2.68 6.28 17.12
C LYS A 269 3.64 5.64 16.12
N THR A 270 4.00 4.39 16.36
CA THR A 270 4.81 3.56 15.46
C THR A 270 3.96 3.01 14.31
N TYR A 271 4.59 2.55 13.23
CA TYR A 271 3.87 2.04 12.06
C TYR A 271 3.03 0.79 12.37
N ASP A 272 3.47 -0.08 13.26
CA ASP A 272 2.73 -1.24 13.73
C ASP A 272 1.48 -0.83 14.55
N GLU A 273 1.58 0.15 15.45
CA GLU A 273 0.43 0.72 16.15
C GLU A 273 -0.58 1.38 15.19
N ILE A 274 -0.08 2.03 14.13
CA ILE A 274 -0.93 2.64 13.09
C ILE A 274 -1.66 1.55 12.29
N LEU A 275 -0.95 0.50 11.89
CA LEU A 275 -1.53 -0.62 11.15
C LEU A 275 -2.56 -1.37 12.00
N GLU A 276 -2.26 -1.66 13.26
CA GLU A 276 -3.20 -2.29 14.21
C GLU A 276 -4.45 -1.44 14.42
N TYR A 277 -4.33 -0.12 14.44
CA TYR A 277 -5.50 0.75 14.57
C TYR A 277 -6.47 0.59 13.40
N PHE A 278 -5.97 0.57 12.16
CA PHE A 278 -6.81 0.51 10.97
C PHE A 278 -7.21 -0.90 10.55
N PHE A 279 -6.40 -1.91 10.92
CA PHE A 279 -6.57 -3.32 10.54
C PHE A 279 -6.52 -4.23 11.78
N GLU A 280 -7.37 -3.93 12.76
CA GLU A 280 -7.41 -4.57 14.07
C GLU A 280 -7.54 -6.09 13.99
N GLY A 281 -6.58 -6.80 14.60
CA GLY A 281 -6.53 -8.27 14.61
C GLY A 281 -5.82 -8.87 13.40
N THR A 282 -5.15 -8.05 12.58
CA THR A 282 -4.15 -8.56 11.62
C THR A 282 -2.78 -8.66 12.29
N GLU A 283 -1.90 -9.45 11.72
CA GLU A 283 -0.55 -9.68 12.23
C GLU A 283 0.50 -9.29 11.18
N LEU A 284 1.60 -8.65 11.62
CA LEU A 284 2.80 -8.46 10.81
C LEU A 284 3.57 -9.78 10.76
N LYS A 285 3.85 -10.28 9.55
CA LYS A 285 4.67 -11.48 9.32
C LYS A 285 5.69 -11.24 8.22
N GLU A 286 6.78 -12.01 8.25
CA GLU A 286 7.78 -12.01 7.20
C GLU A 286 7.29 -12.83 6.00
N VAL A 287 7.48 -12.33 4.78
CA VAL A 287 7.14 -13.06 3.54
C VAL A 287 7.84 -14.43 3.48
N ALA A 288 9.07 -14.52 3.98
CA ALA A 288 9.84 -15.77 4.01
C ALA A 288 9.12 -16.88 4.82
N ASP A 289 8.40 -16.52 5.87
CA ASP A 289 7.64 -17.47 6.69
C ASP A 289 6.42 -18.02 5.94
N ILE A 290 5.86 -17.23 5.03
CA ILE A 290 4.69 -17.60 4.23
C ILE A 290 5.08 -18.59 3.12
N VAL A 291 6.19 -18.34 2.45
CA VAL A 291 6.71 -19.22 1.37
C VAL A 291 7.10 -20.58 1.92
N ASN A 292 7.73 -20.62 3.10
CA ASN A 292 8.17 -21.86 3.75
C ASN A 292 7.01 -22.71 4.33
N SER A 293 5.85 -22.12 4.59
CA SER A 293 4.67 -22.84 5.11
C SER A 293 3.81 -23.49 4.02
N THR A 294 4.14 -23.27 2.74
CA THR A 294 3.37 -23.77 1.57
C THR A 294 4.06 -24.95 0.89
N GLU A 295 5.27 -25.37 1.34
CA GLU A 295 5.96 -26.63 0.97
C GLU A 295 5.60 -27.74 1.99
#